data_75f347588fce2e17a2d0a5abe3422972
#
_entry.id   75f347588fce2e17a2d0a5abe3422972
#
_cell.length_a   1.000
_cell.length_b   1.000
_cell.length_c   1.000
_cell.angle_alpha   90.00
_cell.angle_beta   90.00
_cell.angle_gamma   90.00
#
_symmetry.space_group_name_H-M   'P 1'
#
loop_
_entity.id
_entity.type
_entity.pdbx_description
1 polymer ?
#
loop_
_entity_poly.entity_id
_entity_poly.type
_entity_poly.pdbx_seq_one_letter_code
_entity_poly.pdbx_strand_id
1 'polypeptide(L)'
;MRRQGEKSMKPLISIIIPCFNTAEYLPQCMESLEKQTIGFDKLQFIFVDDASTDDNKTWNCIVQFEHIHPNEVIAVHLDENRAQGGAKNIGISYAEAEYIGFVDSDDWIEPDMYQKLYECVVKYQCDAVDCCIIKNFPNGSEEIFTKKGDIYDYFEKSITEGGTHWIKDFMHVGYGGYLVTGIYKKTIINQNNILFPEHLKYEDNYWSAILSVYLKDFYHLQDNCYHYRQRENSTVYLRNVSYHLDQMEIEELKIKTYQELGIFERFEKEIEADFLH
;
A
#
# COMPACT_ATOMS: atom_id res chain seq x y z
N MET A 1 -18.81 -11.93 19.39
CA MET A 1 -18.89 -11.43 20.80
C MET A 1 -17.47 -11.41 21.36
N ARG A 2 -16.82 -10.24 21.41
CA ARG A 2 -15.50 -10.11 22.06
C ARG A 2 -15.60 -10.52 23.51
N ARG A 3 -14.73 -11.42 23.98
CA ARG A 3 -14.63 -11.77 25.40
C ARG A 3 -14.20 -10.54 26.19
N GLN A 4 -15.03 -10.07 27.11
CA GLN A 4 -14.68 -9.02 28.07
C GLN A 4 -13.62 -9.60 29.04
N GLY A 5 -12.38 -9.11 28.99
CA GLY A 5 -11.44 -9.39 30.05
C GLY A 5 -9.94 -9.21 29.75
N GLU A 6 -9.49 -9.32 28.54
CA GLU A 6 -8.08 -9.04 28.24
C GLU A 6 -7.97 -7.75 27.43
N LYS A 7 -7.20 -6.77 27.94
CA LYS A 7 -6.80 -5.61 27.17
C LYS A 7 -5.89 -6.13 26.04
N SER A 8 -6.46 -6.41 24.85
CA SER A 8 -5.67 -6.64 23.67
C SER A 8 -4.67 -5.49 23.54
N MET A 9 -3.40 -5.79 23.40
CA MET A 9 -2.40 -4.77 23.11
C MET A 9 -2.81 -4.12 21.79
N LYS A 10 -2.71 -2.79 21.73
CA LYS A 10 -2.98 -2.07 20.49
C LYS A 10 -2.00 -2.57 19.42
N PRO A 11 -2.46 -2.94 18.23
CA PRO A 11 -1.57 -3.41 17.17
C PRO A 11 -0.54 -2.32 16.79
N LEU A 12 0.64 -2.74 16.37
CA LEU A 12 1.70 -1.84 15.92
C LEU A 12 1.44 -1.36 14.49
N ILE A 13 0.97 -2.28 13.65
CA ILE A 13 0.68 -2.03 12.23
C ILE A 13 -0.68 -2.65 11.91
N SER A 14 -1.54 -1.92 11.19
CA SER A 14 -2.74 -2.45 10.54
C SER A 14 -2.46 -2.68 9.06
N ILE A 15 -2.65 -3.91 8.60
CA ILE A 15 -2.40 -4.32 7.22
C ILE A 15 -3.74 -4.48 6.52
N ILE A 16 -3.93 -3.79 5.41
CA ILE A 16 -5.17 -3.79 4.61
C ILE A 16 -4.95 -4.65 3.38
N ILE A 17 -5.82 -5.64 3.19
CA ILE A 17 -5.74 -6.62 2.12
C ILE A 17 -7.03 -6.56 1.30
N PRO A 18 -7.08 -5.78 0.18
CA PRO A 18 -8.21 -5.78 -0.73
C PRO A 18 -8.27 -7.10 -1.49
N CYS A 19 -9.44 -7.71 -1.58
CA CYS A 19 -9.65 -9.02 -2.20
C CYS A 19 -10.79 -8.94 -3.23
N PHE A 20 -10.56 -9.45 -4.43
CA PHE A 20 -11.59 -9.63 -5.44
C PHE A 20 -11.27 -10.84 -6.32
N ASN A 21 -12.04 -11.93 -6.17
CA ASN A 21 -11.83 -13.18 -6.92
C ASN A 21 -10.40 -13.74 -6.81
N THR A 22 -9.83 -13.77 -5.60
CA THR A 22 -8.42 -14.14 -5.34
C THR A 22 -8.27 -15.41 -4.51
N ALA A 23 -9.31 -16.25 -4.42
CA ALA A 23 -9.30 -17.50 -3.61
C ALA A 23 -8.10 -18.41 -3.90
N GLU A 24 -7.59 -18.44 -5.13
CA GLU A 24 -6.44 -19.27 -5.54
C GLU A 24 -5.14 -18.80 -4.86
N TYR A 25 -4.99 -17.51 -4.65
CA TYR A 25 -3.73 -16.88 -4.18
C TYR A 25 -3.73 -16.62 -2.67
N LEU A 26 -4.91 -16.38 -2.09
CA LEU A 26 -5.08 -16.04 -0.68
C LEU A 26 -4.33 -16.96 0.30
N PRO A 27 -4.29 -18.30 0.11
CA PRO A 27 -3.59 -19.17 1.06
C PRO A 27 -2.09 -18.83 1.19
N GLN A 28 -1.40 -18.50 0.09
CA GLN A 28 0.01 -18.10 0.13
C GLN A 28 0.19 -16.73 0.77
N CYS A 29 -0.68 -15.78 0.45
CA CYS A 29 -0.70 -14.47 1.08
C CYS A 29 -0.85 -14.61 2.61
N MET A 30 -1.89 -15.30 3.09
CA MET A 30 -2.17 -15.53 4.50
C MET A 30 -1.02 -16.23 5.22
N GLU A 31 -0.44 -17.28 4.62
CA GLU A 31 0.72 -17.97 5.19
C GLU A 31 1.92 -17.03 5.39
N SER A 32 2.16 -16.10 4.46
CA SER A 32 3.25 -15.13 4.59
C SER A 32 3.00 -14.11 5.70
N LEU A 33 1.73 -13.75 5.93
CA LEU A 33 1.32 -12.87 7.03
C LEU A 33 1.46 -13.56 8.39
N GLU A 34 1.11 -14.85 8.49
CA GLU A 34 1.28 -15.63 9.74
C GLU A 34 2.74 -15.77 10.16
N LYS A 35 3.66 -15.80 9.19
CA LYS A 35 5.10 -16.00 9.43
C LYS A 35 5.86 -14.73 9.83
N GLN A 36 5.17 -13.59 10.00
CA GLN A 36 5.86 -12.34 10.32
C GLN A 36 6.60 -12.39 11.67
N THR A 37 7.91 -12.13 11.63
CA THR A 37 8.82 -12.24 12.78
C THR A 37 8.60 -11.16 13.84
N ILE A 38 7.97 -10.04 13.51
CA ILE A 38 7.56 -9.02 14.48
C ILE A 38 6.58 -9.58 15.53
N GLY A 39 5.87 -10.66 15.20
CA GLY A 39 4.83 -11.29 16.00
C GLY A 39 3.44 -11.03 15.44
N PHE A 40 2.72 -12.11 15.10
CA PHE A 40 1.38 -12.05 14.52
C PHE A 40 0.39 -11.31 15.42
N ASP A 41 0.50 -11.50 16.73
CA ASP A 41 -0.30 -10.86 17.77
C ASP A 41 -0.09 -9.34 17.92
N LYS A 42 0.95 -8.79 17.27
CA LYS A 42 1.23 -7.35 17.23
C LYS A 42 0.69 -6.68 15.97
N LEU A 43 0.11 -7.45 15.06
CA LEU A 43 -0.41 -6.98 13.79
C LEU A 43 -1.94 -7.07 13.77
N GLN A 44 -2.57 -6.21 12.99
CA GLN A 44 -4.00 -6.30 12.66
C GLN A 44 -4.11 -6.49 11.15
N PHE A 45 -4.88 -7.48 10.72
CA PHE A 45 -5.11 -7.78 9.31
C PHE A 45 -6.58 -7.51 8.95
N ILE A 46 -6.81 -6.66 7.97
CA ILE A 46 -8.14 -6.23 7.53
C ILE A 46 -8.32 -6.69 6.10
N PHE A 47 -9.00 -7.81 5.93
CA PHE A 47 -9.36 -8.34 4.61
C PHE A 47 -10.68 -7.73 4.17
N VAL A 48 -10.67 -7.07 3.02
CA VAL A 48 -11.86 -6.45 2.45
C VAL A 48 -12.20 -7.16 1.15
N ASP A 49 -13.23 -8.00 1.18
CA ASP A 49 -13.77 -8.65 -0.01
C ASP A 49 -14.68 -7.67 -0.76
N ASP A 50 -14.22 -7.23 -1.92
CA ASP A 50 -14.85 -6.21 -2.76
C ASP A 50 -15.94 -6.81 -3.66
N ALA A 51 -16.93 -7.47 -3.04
CA ALA A 51 -18.03 -8.15 -3.68
C ALA A 51 -17.58 -9.22 -4.70
N SER A 52 -16.72 -10.14 -4.29
CA SER A 52 -16.25 -11.25 -5.14
C SER A 52 -17.39 -12.07 -5.73
N THR A 53 -17.20 -12.48 -7.00
CA THR A 53 -18.21 -13.22 -7.81
C THR A 53 -17.78 -14.67 -8.09
N ASP A 54 -16.85 -15.21 -7.33
CA ASP A 54 -16.23 -16.54 -7.50
C ASP A 54 -16.93 -17.66 -6.68
N ASP A 55 -18.25 -17.64 -6.61
CA ASP A 55 -19.06 -18.55 -5.80
C ASP A 55 -18.69 -18.54 -4.31
N ASN A 56 -18.42 -17.36 -3.77
CA ASN A 56 -17.98 -17.11 -2.39
C ASN A 56 -16.66 -17.79 -1.99
N LYS A 57 -15.84 -18.24 -2.92
CA LYS A 57 -14.57 -18.90 -2.57
C LYS A 57 -13.61 -17.96 -1.87
N THR A 58 -13.43 -16.74 -2.38
CA THR A 58 -12.61 -15.69 -1.74
C THR A 58 -13.14 -15.38 -0.35
N TRP A 59 -14.44 -15.08 -0.22
CA TRP A 59 -15.07 -14.78 1.06
C TRP A 59 -14.92 -15.90 2.09
N ASN A 60 -15.16 -17.15 1.67
CA ASN A 60 -15.02 -18.31 2.56
C ASN A 60 -13.58 -18.48 3.08
N CYS A 61 -12.55 -18.24 2.26
CA CYS A 61 -11.17 -18.24 2.71
C CYS A 61 -10.93 -17.18 3.80
N ILE A 62 -11.43 -15.96 3.61
CA ILE A 62 -11.26 -14.85 4.55
C ILE A 62 -11.96 -15.16 5.88
N VAL A 63 -13.21 -15.61 5.85
CA VAL A 63 -13.99 -15.95 7.07
C VAL A 63 -13.33 -17.11 7.84
N GLN A 64 -12.78 -18.09 7.13
CA GLN A 64 -12.05 -19.19 7.74
C GLN A 64 -10.80 -18.68 8.47
N PHE A 65 -10.07 -17.79 7.88
CA PHE A 65 -8.87 -17.18 8.46
C PHE A 65 -9.22 -16.31 9.69
N GLU A 66 -10.28 -15.51 9.62
CA GLU A 66 -10.80 -14.76 10.79
C GLU A 66 -11.25 -15.69 11.92
N HIS A 67 -11.87 -16.82 11.59
CA HIS A 67 -12.29 -17.79 12.60
C HIS A 67 -11.11 -18.39 13.37
N ILE A 68 -9.98 -18.61 12.68
CA ILE A 68 -8.74 -19.11 13.29
C ILE A 68 -8.06 -18.02 14.13
N HIS A 69 -8.10 -16.77 13.67
CA HIS A 69 -7.40 -15.61 14.25
C HIS A 69 -8.34 -14.46 14.62
N PRO A 70 -9.33 -14.68 15.51
CA PRO A 70 -10.43 -13.72 15.74
C PRO A 70 -10.02 -12.42 16.44
N ASN A 71 -8.80 -12.31 16.92
CA ASN A 71 -8.31 -11.11 17.59
C ASN A 71 -7.50 -10.21 16.65
N GLU A 72 -6.82 -10.80 15.67
CA GLU A 72 -5.88 -10.14 14.78
C GLU A 72 -6.50 -9.87 13.40
N VAL A 73 -7.48 -10.67 12.99
CA VAL A 73 -8.09 -10.62 11.65
C VAL A 73 -9.51 -10.01 11.72
N ILE A 74 -9.80 -9.14 10.79
CA ILE A 74 -11.13 -8.56 10.53
C ILE A 74 -11.50 -8.89 9.09
N ALA A 75 -12.63 -9.58 8.91
CA ALA A 75 -13.24 -9.85 7.62
C ALA A 75 -14.34 -8.83 7.32
N VAL A 76 -14.23 -8.15 6.19
CA VAL A 76 -15.24 -7.18 5.71
C VAL A 76 -15.69 -7.63 4.32
N HIS A 77 -17.01 -7.75 4.12
CA HIS A 77 -17.61 -8.04 2.82
C HIS A 77 -18.39 -6.83 2.34
N LEU A 78 -18.18 -6.42 1.09
CA LEU A 78 -18.91 -5.32 0.47
C LEU A 78 -20.09 -5.85 -0.35
N ASP A 79 -21.21 -5.13 -0.35
CA ASP A 79 -22.39 -5.48 -1.13
C ASP A 79 -22.22 -5.19 -2.62
N GLU A 80 -21.31 -4.27 -2.97
CA GLU A 80 -21.01 -3.84 -4.33
C GLU A 80 -19.49 -3.64 -4.53
N ASN A 81 -19.03 -3.89 -5.75
CA ASN A 81 -17.62 -3.69 -6.10
C ASN A 81 -17.28 -2.19 -6.20
N ARG A 82 -16.28 -1.74 -5.45
CA ARG A 82 -15.79 -0.37 -5.38
C ARG A 82 -14.39 -0.20 -5.96
N ALA A 83 -13.88 -1.23 -6.61
CA ALA A 83 -12.50 -1.39 -7.03
C ALA A 83 -11.50 -1.31 -5.86
N GLN A 84 -10.21 -1.49 -6.16
CA GLN A 84 -9.17 -1.55 -5.12
C GLN A 84 -9.15 -0.31 -4.22
N GLY A 85 -9.36 0.88 -4.80
CA GLY A 85 -9.37 2.14 -4.06
C GLY A 85 -10.47 2.18 -3.00
N GLY A 86 -11.69 1.80 -3.36
CA GLY A 86 -12.80 1.75 -2.41
C GLY A 86 -12.60 0.71 -1.31
N ALA A 87 -12.12 -0.48 -1.66
CA ALA A 87 -11.79 -1.51 -0.67
C ALA A 87 -10.70 -1.05 0.30
N LYS A 88 -9.63 -0.39 -0.19
CA LYS A 88 -8.57 0.19 0.63
C LYS A 88 -9.11 1.27 1.58
N ASN A 89 -9.99 2.16 1.10
CA ASN A 89 -10.63 3.20 1.94
C ASN A 89 -11.43 2.59 3.09
N ILE A 90 -12.21 1.55 2.81
CA ILE A 90 -12.94 0.80 3.84
C ILE A 90 -11.95 0.18 4.84
N GLY A 91 -10.89 -0.48 4.36
CA GLY A 91 -9.86 -1.05 5.22
C GLY A 91 -9.20 -0.02 6.14
N ILE A 92 -8.87 1.18 5.65
CA ILE A 92 -8.33 2.29 6.45
C ILE A 92 -9.26 2.66 7.60
N SER A 93 -10.58 2.62 7.39
CA SER A 93 -11.56 2.97 8.42
C SER A 93 -11.58 1.98 9.60
N TYR A 94 -11.19 0.73 9.38
CA TYR A 94 -11.08 -0.31 10.42
C TYR A 94 -9.70 -0.36 11.09
N ALA A 95 -8.69 0.33 10.54
CA ALA A 95 -7.34 0.30 11.07
C ALA A 95 -7.25 0.94 12.46
N GLU A 96 -6.67 0.24 13.44
CA GLU A 96 -6.52 0.71 14.81
C GLU A 96 -5.07 1.13 15.14
N ALA A 97 -4.08 0.66 14.39
CA ALA A 97 -2.67 0.90 14.63
C ALA A 97 -2.23 2.36 14.36
N GLU A 98 -1.03 2.69 14.76
CA GLU A 98 -0.39 3.97 14.42
C GLU A 98 0.06 4.01 12.97
N TYR A 99 0.56 2.89 12.46
CA TYR A 99 0.98 2.73 11.07
C TYR A 99 0.03 1.80 10.32
N ILE A 100 -0.20 2.09 9.04
CA ILE A 100 -0.93 1.21 8.14
C ILE A 100 -0.03 0.74 7.01
N GLY A 101 -0.24 -0.48 6.55
CA GLY A 101 0.36 -1.06 5.37
C GLY A 101 -0.69 -1.68 4.46
N PHE A 102 -0.29 -2.06 3.27
CA PHE A 102 -1.15 -2.72 2.28
C PHE A 102 -0.45 -3.97 1.75
N VAL A 103 -1.23 -4.99 1.44
CA VAL A 103 -0.76 -6.20 0.73
C VAL A 103 -1.82 -6.59 -0.28
N ASP A 104 -1.44 -6.77 -1.54
CA ASP A 104 -2.35 -7.30 -2.54
C ASP A 104 -2.59 -8.79 -2.29
N SER A 105 -3.84 -9.20 -2.37
CA SER A 105 -4.27 -10.55 -1.97
C SER A 105 -3.73 -11.70 -2.84
N ASP A 106 -3.10 -11.38 -3.96
CA ASP A 106 -2.42 -12.31 -4.87
C ASP A 106 -0.90 -12.34 -4.73
N ASP A 107 -0.35 -11.53 -3.81
CA ASP A 107 1.07 -11.41 -3.51
C ASP A 107 1.44 -12.06 -2.17
N TRP A 108 2.73 -12.04 -1.81
CA TRP A 108 3.22 -12.50 -0.51
C TRP A 108 4.45 -11.69 -0.08
N ILE A 109 4.82 -11.82 1.19
CA ILE A 109 5.87 -11.00 1.79
C ILE A 109 6.92 -11.86 2.51
N GLU A 110 8.15 -11.34 2.62
CA GLU A 110 9.21 -11.95 3.41
C GLU A 110 8.86 -11.95 4.91
N PRO A 111 9.28 -12.97 5.67
CA PRO A 111 8.91 -13.10 7.08
C PRO A 111 9.33 -11.94 7.97
N ASP A 112 10.37 -11.20 7.62
CA ASP A 112 10.91 -10.10 8.39
C ASP A 112 10.54 -8.70 7.87
N MET A 113 9.64 -8.61 6.87
CA MET A 113 9.26 -7.34 6.25
C MET A 113 8.74 -6.33 7.28
N TYR A 114 7.67 -6.66 7.99
CA TYR A 114 7.06 -5.72 8.93
C TYR A 114 7.93 -5.46 10.16
N GLN A 115 8.79 -6.40 10.56
CA GLN A 115 9.78 -6.16 11.60
C GLN A 115 10.77 -5.08 11.17
N LYS A 116 11.37 -5.21 9.98
CA LYS A 116 12.33 -4.25 9.44
C LYS A 116 11.72 -2.86 9.26
N LEU A 117 10.51 -2.80 8.66
CA LEU A 117 9.80 -1.55 8.47
C LEU A 117 9.49 -0.87 9.82
N TYR A 118 8.99 -1.62 10.80
CA TYR A 118 8.67 -1.07 12.11
C TYR A 118 9.90 -0.61 12.90
N GLU A 119 10.99 -1.38 12.90
CA GLU A 119 12.26 -0.99 13.51
C GLU A 119 12.80 0.30 12.91
N CYS A 120 12.64 0.49 11.59
CA CYS A 120 13.03 1.69 10.88
C CYS A 120 12.23 2.91 11.33
N VAL A 121 10.89 2.85 11.35
CA VAL A 121 10.08 3.99 11.79
C VAL A 121 10.31 4.35 13.25
N VAL A 122 10.59 3.36 14.11
CA VAL A 122 10.94 3.61 15.52
C VAL A 122 12.31 4.25 15.65
N LYS A 123 13.30 3.77 14.90
CA LYS A 123 14.67 4.28 14.95
C LYS A 123 14.79 5.71 14.43
N TYR A 124 14.16 5.99 13.31
CA TYR A 124 14.29 7.30 12.62
C TYR A 124 13.14 8.25 12.91
N GLN A 125 12.09 7.81 13.62
CA GLN A 125 10.89 8.57 13.93
C GLN A 125 10.21 9.14 12.67
N CYS A 126 10.31 8.42 11.55
CA CYS A 126 9.81 8.86 10.26
C CYS A 126 8.30 8.61 10.09
N ASP A 127 7.71 9.34 9.15
CA ASP A 127 6.28 9.30 8.86
C ASP A 127 5.89 8.09 7.99
N ALA A 128 6.85 7.61 7.19
CA ALA A 128 6.67 6.44 6.34
C ALA A 128 8.03 5.75 6.06
N VAL A 129 7.96 4.48 5.72
CA VAL A 129 9.09 3.67 5.25
C VAL A 129 8.60 2.67 4.23
N ASP A 130 9.40 2.37 3.23
CA ASP A 130 9.16 1.29 2.28
C ASP A 130 10.40 0.40 2.06
N CYS A 131 10.22 -0.66 1.29
CA CYS A 131 11.27 -1.61 0.88
C CYS A 131 11.21 -1.89 -0.62
N CYS A 132 12.11 -2.74 -1.12
CA CYS A 132 12.15 -3.16 -2.51
C CYS A 132 11.24 -4.37 -2.78
N ILE A 133 10.93 -4.59 -4.07
CA ILE A 133 10.12 -5.70 -4.55
C ILE A 133 10.96 -6.76 -5.27
N ILE A 134 10.43 -7.98 -5.26
CA ILE A 134 10.85 -9.12 -6.09
C ILE A 134 9.70 -9.44 -7.02
N LYS A 135 9.87 -9.29 -8.33
CA LYS A 135 8.88 -9.75 -9.30
C LYS A 135 9.04 -11.24 -9.54
N ASN A 136 7.97 -11.99 -9.34
CA ASN A 136 7.95 -13.44 -9.49
C ASN A 136 7.13 -13.83 -10.73
N PHE A 137 7.76 -14.46 -11.71
CA PHE A 137 7.15 -14.84 -12.98
C PHE A 137 6.62 -16.29 -12.99
N PRO A 138 5.62 -16.61 -13.84
CA PRO A 138 5.03 -17.95 -13.91
C PRO A 138 6.03 -19.07 -14.27
N ASN A 139 7.13 -18.72 -14.95
CA ASN A 139 8.20 -19.68 -15.30
C ASN A 139 9.16 -19.98 -14.14
N GLY A 140 8.92 -19.43 -12.95
CA GLY A 140 9.75 -19.57 -11.75
C GLY A 140 10.96 -18.65 -11.72
N SER A 141 11.14 -17.75 -12.70
CA SER A 141 12.18 -16.72 -12.62
C SER A 141 11.78 -15.58 -11.71
N GLU A 142 12.78 -14.92 -11.13
CA GLU A 142 12.63 -13.74 -10.29
C GLU A 142 13.41 -12.58 -10.88
N GLU A 143 12.85 -11.39 -10.74
CA GLU A 143 13.53 -10.13 -11.06
C GLU A 143 13.52 -9.25 -9.81
N ILE A 144 14.70 -8.99 -9.29
CA ILE A 144 14.88 -8.08 -8.16
C ILE A 144 14.84 -6.67 -8.69
N PHE A 145 13.81 -5.94 -8.33
CA PHE A 145 13.70 -4.53 -8.64
C PHE A 145 14.40 -3.72 -7.55
N THR A 146 15.71 -3.56 -7.69
CA THR A 146 16.46 -2.55 -6.93
C THR A 146 16.37 -1.24 -7.69
N LYS A 147 15.81 -0.23 -7.11
CA LYS A 147 15.94 1.12 -7.62
C LYS A 147 17.43 1.47 -7.53
N LYS A 148 18.13 1.43 -8.67
CA LYS A 148 19.55 1.77 -8.74
C LYS A 148 19.70 3.25 -9.10
N GLY A 149 20.65 3.92 -8.45
CA GLY A 149 21.12 5.26 -8.85
C GLY A 149 20.95 6.31 -7.76
N ASP A 150 21.22 7.55 -8.14
CA ASP A 150 21.29 8.75 -7.30
C ASP A 150 20.06 9.03 -6.41
N ILE A 151 18.93 8.35 -6.66
CA ILE A 151 17.71 8.44 -5.89
C ILE A 151 17.91 8.00 -4.44
N TYR A 152 18.65 6.93 -4.19
CA TYR A 152 18.88 6.41 -2.84
C TYR A 152 19.82 7.28 -2.03
N ASP A 153 20.91 7.74 -2.65
CA ASP A 153 21.79 8.74 -2.05
C ASP A 153 21.03 10.02 -1.72
N TYR A 154 20.00 10.31 -2.50
CA TYR A 154 19.17 11.46 -2.34
C TYR A 154 18.22 11.32 -1.13
N PHE A 155 17.55 10.18 -0.95
CA PHE A 155 16.71 9.88 0.21
C PHE A 155 17.51 9.92 1.52
N GLU A 156 18.70 9.33 1.52
CA GLU A 156 19.59 9.35 2.69
C GLU A 156 20.02 10.78 3.05
N LYS A 157 20.21 11.64 2.06
CA LYS A 157 20.50 13.08 2.25
C LYS A 157 19.28 13.90 2.68
N SER A 158 18.08 13.63 2.15
CA SER A 158 16.87 14.36 2.50
C SER A 158 16.45 14.15 3.95
N ILE A 159 16.67 12.96 4.51
CA ILE A 159 16.47 12.67 5.94
C ILE A 159 17.45 13.46 6.81
N THR A 160 18.68 13.69 6.34
CA THR A 160 19.73 14.41 7.09
C THR A 160 19.62 15.93 6.97
N GLU A 161 19.02 16.46 5.91
CA GLU A 161 18.99 17.89 5.59
C GLU A 161 17.64 18.61 5.80
N GLY A 162 16.58 17.88 6.22
CA GLY A 162 15.30 18.48 6.62
C GLY A 162 14.36 18.88 5.48
N GLY A 163 13.59 17.96 5.05
CA GLY A 163 12.17 17.93 4.68
C GLY A 163 11.59 18.75 3.51
N THR A 164 12.21 19.83 3.02
CA THR A 164 11.58 20.69 2.00
C THR A 164 11.92 20.33 0.54
N HIS A 165 12.93 19.52 0.33
CA HIS A 165 13.32 19.04 -1.02
C HIS A 165 12.48 17.86 -1.49
N TRP A 166 11.80 17.21 -0.60
CA TRP A 166 11.12 15.96 -0.72
C TRP A 166 10.03 15.93 -1.81
N ILE A 167 9.10 16.91 -1.81
CA ILE A 167 8.03 16.95 -2.82
C ILE A 167 8.60 17.08 -4.23
N LYS A 168 9.59 17.96 -4.39
CA LYS A 168 10.25 18.20 -5.66
C LYS A 168 10.85 16.93 -6.25
N ASP A 169 11.49 16.15 -5.41
CA ASP A 169 12.23 14.97 -5.86
C ASP A 169 11.34 13.74 -5.98
N PHE A 170 10.30 13.66 -5.16
CA PHE A 170 9.26 12.66 -5.30
C PHE A 170 8.51 12.82 -6.64
N MET A 171 8.21 14.06 -7.04
CA MET A 171 7.61 14.36 -8.34
C MET A 171 8.58 14.17 -9.50
N HIS A 172 9.87 14.52 -9.32
CA HIS A 172 10.87 14.49 -10.39
C HIS A 172 11.34 13.08 -10.75
N VAL A 173 11.24 12.15 -9.83
CA VAL A 173 11.75 10.79 -9.99
C VAL A 173 10.68 9.81 -10.47
N GLY A 174 9.42 10.29 -10.65
CA GLY A 174 8.31 9.40 -11.02
C GLY A 174 8.22 8.23 -10.02
N TYR A 175 8.29 8.54 -8.72
CA TYR A 175 8.19 7.53 -7.68
C TYR A 175 6.74 7.03 -7.61
N GLY A 176 6.34 6.24 -8.59
CA GLY A 176 5.29 5.27 -8.39
C GLY A 176 5.80 4.24 -7.39
N GLY A 177 5.95 4.65 -6.13
CA GLY A 177 6.29 3.72 -5.07
C GLY A 177 5.19 2.69 -5.02
N TYR A 178 5.56 1.43 -5.08
CA TYR A 178 4.56 0.38 -4.87
C TYR A 178 4.01 0.57 -3.46
N LEU A 179 2.80 1.08 -3.36
CA LEU A 179 2.07 1.32 -2.11
C LEU A 179 2.21 0.15 -1.13
N VAL A 180 2.21 -1.05 -1.66
CA VAL A 180 2.25 -2.31 -0.92
C VAL A 180 3.60 -2.60 -0.24
N THR A 181 4.66 -1.86 -0.57
CA THR A 181 5.99 -2.09 0.00
C THR A 181 6.24 -1.37 1.31
N GLY A 182 5.29 -0.53 1.78
CA GLY A 182 5.54 0.37 2.89
C GLY A 182 4.53 0.32 4.02
N ILE A 183 4.91 1.04 5.08
CA ILE A 183 3.99 1.44 6.16
C ILE A 183 3.98 2.95 6.31
N TYR A 184 2.80 3.48 6.63
CA TYR A 184 2.48 4.90 6.57
C TYR A 184 1.79 5.33 7.86
N LYS A 185 2.14 6.50 8.38
CA LYS A 185 1.57 7.03 9.61
C LYS A 185 0.10 7.42 9.43
N LYS A 186 -0.79 6.66 10.05
CA LYS A 186 -2.24 6.80 9.90
C LYS A 186 -2.76 8.20 10.24
N THR A 187 -2.14 8.88 11.20
CA THR A 187 -2.56 10.22 11.59
C THR A 187 -2.45 11.23 10.45
N ILE A 188 -1.43 11.13 9.58
CA ILE A 188 -1.26 11.99 8.40
C ILE A 188 -2.39 11.76 7.41
N ILE A 189 -2.72 10.51 7.15
CA ILE A 189 -3.80 10.12 6.24
C ILE A 189 -5.15 10.67 6.73
N ASN A 190 -5.45 10.47 8.00
CA ASN A 190 -6.74 10.87 8.57
C ASN A 190 -6.89 12.39 8.69
N GLN A 191 -5.84 13.11 9.14
CA GLN A 191 -5.88 14.55 9.32
C GLN A 191 -6.05 15.32 8.01
N ASN A 192 -5.54 14.77 6.92
CA ASN A 192 -5.58 15.37 5.59
C ASN A 192 -6.62 14.72 4.67
N ASN A 193 -7.45 13.79 5.20
CA ASN A 193 -8.49 13.09 4.46
C ASN A 193 -7.97 12.50 3.14
N ILE A 194 -6.81 11.83 3.19
CA ILE A 194 -6.19 11.22 2.02
C ILE A 194 -6.88 9.91 1.70
N LEU A 195 -7.73 9.92 0.68
CA LEU A 195 -8.51 8.77 0.22
C LEU A 195 -8.07 8.35 -1.18
N PHE A 196 -8.24 7.06 -1.46
CA PHE A 196 -8.07 6.53 -2.81
C PHE A 196 -9.27 6.93 -3.69
N PRO A 197 -9.08 7.29 -4.97
CA PRO A 197 -10.17 7.35 -5.93
C PRO A 197 -10.85 5.98 -6.06
N GLU A 198 -12.17 5.96 -6.01
CA GLU A 198 -12.96 4.74 -6.18
C GLU A 198 -13.27 4.49 -7.65
N HIS A 199 -13.44 3.21 -8.04
CA HIS A 199 -13.80 2.78 -9.40
C HIS A 199 -12.77 3.11 -10.50
N LEU A 200 -11.60 3.62 -10.15
CA LEU A 200 -10.50 3.91 -11.08
C LEU A 200 -9.34 2.94 -10.85
N LYS A 201 -8.61 2.64 -11.93
CA LYS A 201 -7.29 2.00 -11.86
C LYS A 201 -6.24 3.08 -11.62
N TYR A 202 -5.05 2.66 -11.13
CA TYR A 202 -3.97 3.59 -10.74
C TYR A 202 -4.32 4.51 -9.57
N GLU A 203 -5.26 4.09 -8.74
CA GLU A 203 -5.66 4.78 -7.53
C GLU A 203 -4.49 4.98 -6.56
N ASP A 204 -3.53 4.07 -6.58
CA ASP A 204 -2.30 4.10 -5.81
C ASP A 204 -1.36 5.23 -6.24
N ASN A 205 -1.28 5.54 -7.53
CA ASN A 205 -0.51 6.68 -8.06
C ASN A 205 -1.05 8.00 -7.52
N TYR A 206 -2.39 8.17 -7.51
CA TYR A 206 -3.01 9.35 -6.92
C TYR A 206 -2.72 9.42 -5.42
N TRP A 207 -3.01 8.35 -4.69
CA TRP A 207 -2.90 8.33 -3.24
C TRP A 207 -1.46 8.59 -2.77
N SER A 208 -0.48 7.94 -3.40
CA SER A 208 0.94 8.11 -3.09
C SER A 208 1.40 9.54 -3.38
N ALA A 209 0.96 10.12 -4.50
CA ALA A 209 1.27 11.49 -4.87
C ALA A 209 0.73 12.51 -3.84
N ILE A 210 -0.53 12.33 -3.41
CA ILE A 210 -1.12 13.24 -2.42
C ILE A 210 -0.54 13.03 -1.02
N LEU A 211 -0.29 11.78 -0.61
CA LEU A 211 0.37 11.49 0.66
C LEU A 211 1.74 12.15 0.74
N SER A 212 2.53 12.13 -0.34
CA SER A 212 3.87 12.69 -0.39
C SER A 212 3.92 14.18 -0.03
N VAL A 213 2.85 14.94 -0.32
CA VAL A 213 2.74 16.36 0.02
C VAL A 213 2.79 16.60 1.52
N TYR A 214 2.35 15.63 2.32
CA TYR A 214 2.20 15.75 3.77
C TYR A 214 3.27 15.01 4.57
N LEU A 215 4.04 14.12 3.94
CA LEU A 215 5.16 13.43 4.60
C LEU A 215 6.29 14.43 4.86
N LYS A 216 6.86 14.38 6.06
CA LYS A 216 8.06 15.15 6.43
C LYS A 216 9.30 14.29 6.31
N ASP A 217 9.20 13.07 6.81
CA ASP A 217 10.32 12.14 6.89
C ASP A 217 9.89 10.78 6.33
N PHE A 218 10.58 10.35 5.30
CA PHE A 218 10.39 9.04 4.66
C PHE A 218 11.72 8.32 4.59
N TYR A 219 11.72 7.01 4.79
CA TYR A 219 12.90 6.18 4.70
C TYR A 219 12.69 5.05 3.70
N HIS A 220 13.71 4.75 2.90
CA HIS A 220 13.69 3.63 1.98
C HIS A 220 14.69 2.56 2.42
N LEU A 221 14.19 1.33 2.69
CA LEU A 221 15.01 0.16 2.93
C LEU A 221 15.40 -0.48 1.60
N GLN A 222 16.69 -0.82 1.44
CA GLN A 222 17.19 -1.53 0.25
C GLN A 222 16.92 -3.05 0.30
N ASP A 223 16.18 -3.50 1.30
CA ASP A 223 15.80 -4.91 1.46
C ASP A 223 14.67 -5.28 0.50
N ASN A 224 14.79 -6.43 -0.12
CA ASN A 224 13.76 -6.99 -1.00
C ASN A 224 12.81 -7.83 -0.13
N CYS A 225 11.66 -7.27 0.23
CA CYS A 225 10.76 -7.90 1.19
C CYS A 225 9.36 -8.18 0.65
N TYR A 226 9.00 -7.66 -0.50
CA TYR A 226 7.68 -7.83 -1.10
C TYR A 226 7.77 -8.62 -2.38
N HIS A 227 7.01 -9.72 -2.51
CA HIS A 227 6.93 -10.57 -3.68
C HIS A 227 5.71 -10.20 -4.52
N TYR A 228 5.96 -9.59 -5.67
CA TYR A 228 4.95 -9.20 -6.64
C TYR A 228 4.76 -10.30 -7.69
N ARG A 229 3.60 -10.94 -7.67
CA ARG A 229 3.25 -12.02 -8.60
C ARG A 229 2.94 -11.46 -9.98
N GLN A 230 3.67 -11.93 -10.99
CA GLN A 230 3.39 -11.63 -12.38
C GLN A 230 2.42 -12.67 -12.95
N ARG A 231 1.28 -12.22 -13.49
CA ARG A 231 0.25 -13.08 -14.10
C ARG A 231 -0.07 -12.59 -15.50
N GLU A 232 -0.30 -13.50 -16.44
CA GLU A 232 -0.67 -13.17 -17.82
C GLU A 232 -1.97 -12.35 -17.92
N ASN A 233 -2.87 -12.50 -16.93
CA ASN A 233 -4.16 -11.81 -16.87
C ASN A 233 -4.17 -10.66 -15.84
N SER A 234 -3.02 -10.19 -15.41
CA SER A 234 -2.99 -9.05 -14.46
C SER A 234 -3.50 -7.78 -15.15
N THR A 235 -4.08 -6.89 -14.36
CA THR A 235 -4.62 -5.60 -14.82
C THR A 235 -3.59 -4.81 -15.62
N VAL A 236 -2.31 -4.91 -15.27
CA VAL A 236 -1.19 -4.21 -15.92
C VAL A 236 -0.94 -4.70 -17.37
N TYR A 237 -1.27 -5.96 -17.69
CA TYR A 237 -1.10 -6.51 -19.04
C TYR A 237 -2.30 -6.26 -19.96
N LEU A 238 -3.49 -6.03 -19.40
CA LEU A 238 -4.73 -5.78 -20.16
C LEU A 238 -4.86 -4.30 -20.56
N ARG A 239 -3.89 -3.80 -21.36
CA ARG A 239 -3.90 -2.42 -21.86
C ARG A 239 -5.01 -2.25 -22.90
N ASN A 240 -6.19 -1.84 -22.46
CA ASN A 240 -7.30 -1.45 -23.33
C ASN A 240 -7.58 0.07 -23.20
N VAL A 241 -8.54 0.58 -23.99
CA VAL A 241 -8.87 2.02 -23.99
C VAL A 241 -9.31 2.51 -22.61
N SER A 242 -10.12 1.72 -21.87
CA SER A 242 -10.57 2.07 -20.52
C SER A 242 -9.39 2.27 -19.56
N TYR A 243 -8.35 1.43 -19.68
CA TYR A 243 -7.15 1.53 -18.89
C TYR A 243 -6.42 2.88 -19.03
N HIS A 244 -6.32 3.37 -20.28
CA HIS A 244 -5.71 4.68 -20.53
C HIS A 244 -6.61 5.84 -20.09
N LEU A 245 -7.92 5.69 -20.17
CA LEU A 245 -8.86 6.70 -19.68
C LEU A 245 -8.78 6.85 -18.16
N ASP A 246 -8.73 5.74 -17.43
CA ASP A 246 -8.56 5.77 -15.98
C ASP A 246 -7.23 6.46 -15.59
N GLN A 247 -6.14 6.17 -16.32
CA GLN A 247 -4.85 6.82 -16.09
C GLN A 247 -4.94 8.35 -16.32
N MET A 248 -5.59 8.79 -17.39
CA MET A 248 -5.78 10.22 -17.65
C MET A 248 -6.60 10.89 -16.55
N GLU A 249 -7.67 10.23 -16.08
CA GLU A 249 -8.52 10.74 -15.01
C GLU A 249 -7.73 10.87 -13.69
N ILE A 250 -6.88 9.90 -13.37
CA ILE A 250 -5.98 9.96 -12.20
C ILE A 250 -5.03 11.16 -12.31
N GLU A 251 -4.43 11.40 -13.48
CA GLU A 251 -3.54 12.56 -13.66
C GLU A 251 -4.31 13.90 -13.55
N GLU A 252 -5.51 14.00 -14.10
CA GLU A 252 -6.37 15.18 -13.93
C GLU A 252 -6.73 15.41 -12.45
N LEU A 253 -7.04 14.35 -11.70
CA LEU A 253 -7.32 14.44 -10.26
C LEU A 253 -6.08 14.90 -9.47
N LYS A 254 -4.88 14.40 -9.79
CA LYS A 254 -3.62 14.84 -9.18
C LYS A 254 -3.42 16.34 -9.38
N ILE A 255 -3.48 16.82 -10.64
CA ILE A 255 -3.31 18.24 -10.98
C ILE A 255 -4.32 19.11 -10.25
N LYS A 256 -5.60 18.73 -10.27
CA LYS A 256 -6.67 19.46 -9.57
C LYS A 256 -6.37 19.56 -8.07
N THR A 257 -5.99 18.46 -7.44
CA THR A 257 -5.67 18.45 -6.02
C THR A 257 -4.45 19.30 -5.71
N TYR A 258 -3.41 19.29 -6.54
CA TYR A 258 -2.24 20.16 -6.38
C TYR A 258 -2.61 21.65 -6.49
N GLN A 259 -3.55 22.00 -7.38
CA GLN A 259 -4.08 23.37 -7.49
C GLN A 259 -4.86 23.77 -6.23
N GLU A 260 -5.74 22.90 -5.74
CA GLU A 260 -6.52 23.12 -4.50
C GLU A 260 -5.62 23.28 -3.27
N LEU A 261 -4.49 22.57 -3.22
CA LEU A 261 -3.48 22.67 -2.17
C LEU A 261 -2.54 23.87 -2.33
N GLY A 262 -2.63 24.62 -3.45
CA GLY A 262 -1.78 25.77 -3.74
C GLY A 262 -0.30 25.42 -3.95
N ILE A 263 0.00 24.20 -4.35
CA ILE A 263 1.37 23.75 -4.63
C ILE A 263 1.70 23.67 -6.11
N PHE A 264 0.68 23.74 -6.99
CA PHE A 264 0.86 23.59 -8.44
C PHE A 264 1.84 24.64 -8.99
N GLU A 265 1.61 25.93 -8.73
CA GLU A 265 2.44 27.02 -9.25
C GLU A 265 3.88 26.96 -8.71
N ARG A 266 4.07 26.40 -7.51
CA ARG A 266 5.39 26.26 -6.89
C ARG A 266 6.22 25.14 -7.54
N PHE A 267 5.57 24.08 -8.02
CA PHE A 267 6.20 22.88 -8.54
C PHE A 267 5.75 22.55 -9.98
N GLU A 268 5.31 23.58 -10.74
CA GLU A 268 4.75 23.42 -12.09
C GLU A 268 5.66 22.59 -13.01
N LYS A 269 6.97 22.89 -13.02
CA LYS A 269 7.94 22.19 -13.90
C LYS A 269 8.12 20.73 -13.53
N GLU A 270 8.12 20.43 -12.24
CA GLU A 270 8.26 19.08 -11.71
C GLU A 270 7.00 18.26 -11.98
N ILE A 271 5.83 18.87 -11.81
CA ILE A 271 4.51 18.25 -12.12
C ILE A 271 4.37 18.00 -13.62
N GLU A 272 4.74 18.97 -14.48
CA GLU A 272 4.74 18.79 -15.93
C GLU A 272 5.71 17.67 -16.38
N ALA A 273 6.87 17.55 -15.74
CA ALA A 273 7.82 16.50 -16.05
C ALA A 273 7.27 15.11 -15.69
N ASP A 274 6.58 14.97 -14.53
CA ASP A 274 5.92 13.72 -14.12
C ASP A 274 4.81 13.31 -15.09
N PHE A 275 4.05 14.28 -15.60
CA PHE A 275 2.97 14.04 -16.56
C PHE A 275 3.46 13.56 -17.94
N LEU A 276 4.71 13.86 -18.32
CA LEU A 276 5.28 13.52 -19.63
C LEU A 276 6.02 12.17 -19.65
N HIS A 277 6.17 11.50 -18.52
CA HIS A 277 6.80 10.18 -18.34
C HIS A 277 5.81 9.09 -18.00
#